data_c09584b6750fc4f61283c2fa97fc7b6c
#
_entry.id   c09584b6750fc4f61283c2fa97fc7b6c
#
_cell.length_a   1.000
_cell.length_b   1.000
_cell.length_c   1.000
_cell.angle_alpha   90.00
_cell.angle_beta   90.00
_cell.angle_gamma   90.00
#
_symmetry.space_group_name_H-M   'P 1'
#
loop_
_entity.id
_entity.type
_entity.pdbx_description
1 polymer ?
#
loop_
_entity_poly.entity_id
_entity_poly.type
_entity_poly.pdbx_seq_one_letter_code
_entity_poly.pdbx_strand_id
1 'polypeptide(L)'
;MTFSGGMAKQGLIPFCNIYSSFSQRAYDNIIHDVALLSLHVVICLDRAGLVGEDGSTHHGVFDLAFLRPIPNLTISSPMDEHELRRLMYTAQLPDNGPFVIRYPRGRGVLVNWVCPLEEIRVGTGRKLKDGKELAILTIGPIGNDTCQAIKEAETEAKAEGRNLTV
;
A
#
# COMPACT_ATOMS: atom_id res chain seq x y z
N MET A 1 -11.80 14.68 -3.52
CA MET A 1 -11.56 13.80 -4.69
C MET A 1 -11.85 14.52 -6.00
N THR A 2 -13.06 14.97 -6.26
CA THR A 2 -13.47 15.71 -7.47
C THR A 2 -12.54 16.88 -7.83
N PHE A 3 -12.11 17.68 -6.83
CA PHE A 3 -11.15 18.77 -7.07
C PHE A 3 -9.80 18.24 -7.61
N SER A 4 -9.30 17.14 -7.07
CA SER A 4 -8.07 16.49 -7.57
C SER A 4 -8.25 15.99 -9.02
N GLY A 5 -9.42 15.42 -9.36
CA GLY A 5 -9.75 15.07 -10.73
C GLY A 5 -9.71 16.29 -11.67
N GLY A 6 -10.27 17.42 -11.22
CA GLY A 6 -10.21 18.69 -11.97
C GLY A 6 -8.79 19.19 -12.20
N MET A 7 -7.91 19.08 -11.18
CA MET A 7 -6.49 19.43 -11.32
C MET A 7 -5.78 18.50 -12.32
N ALA A 8 -6.02 17.20 -12.22
CA ALA A 8 -5.42 16.22 -13.13
C ALA A 8 -5.86 16.45 -14.59
N LYS A 9 -7.11 16.84 -14.81
CA LYS A 9 -7.61 17.20 -16.14
C LYS A 9 -6.91 18.43 -16.76
N GLN A 10 -6.31 19.27 -15.92
CA GLN A 10 -5.49 20.40 -16.34
C GLN A 10 -4.00 20.06 -16.49
N GLY A 11 -3.63 18.79 -16.44
CA GLY A 11 -2.25 18.30 -16.60
C GLY A 11 -1.39 18.34 -15.32
N LEU A 12 -2.00 18.57 -14.17
CA LEU A 12 -1.31 18.45 -12.88
C LEU A 12 -1.33 17.00 -12.39
N ILE A 13 -0.41 16.66 -11.50
CA ILE A 13 -0.40 15.35 -10.79
C ILE A 13 -0.67 15.60 -9.31
N PRO A 14 -1.95 15.67 -8.89
CA PRO A 14 -2.29 15.91 -7.50
C PRO A 14 -2.06 14.68 -6.62
N PHE A 15 -1.50 14.91 -5.44
CA PHE A 15 -1.43 13.94 -4.36
C PHE A 15 -2.58 14.21 -3.39
N CYS A 16 -3.64 13.41 -3.47
CA CYS A 16 -4.84 13.55 -2.65
C CYS A 16 -4.69 12.74 -1.37
N ASN A 17 -4.37 13.40 -0.26
CA ASN A 17 -4.21 12.75 1.03
C ASN A 17 -5.56 12.70 1.76
N ILE A 18 -5.99 11.50 2.14
CA ILE A 18 -7.23 11.25 2.86
C ILE A 18 -7.09 10.01 3.75
N TYR A 19 -7.75 9.99 4.89
CA TYR A 19 -7.80 8.77 5.70
C TYR A 19 -8.55 7.67 4.97
N SER A 20 -8.04 6.43 5.06
CA SER A 20 -8.65 5.27 4.43
C SER A 20 -10.15 5.15 4.78
N SER A 21 -10.51 5.27 6.06
CA SER A 21 -11.91 5.21 6.50
C SER A 21 -12.78 6.34 5.93
N PHE A 22 -12.23 7.53 5.72
CA PHE A 22 -12.98 8.67 5.18
C PHE A 22 -13.08 8.65 3.66
N SER A 23 -12.21 7.93 2.99
CA SER A 23 -12.27 7.74 1.53
C SER A 23 -13.54 7.01 1.09
N GLN A 24 -14.19 6.28 1.98
CA GLN A 24 -15.49 5.63 1.71
C GLN A 24 -16.55 6.63 1.21
N ARG A 25 -16.54 7.86 1.74
CA ARG A 25 -17.47 8.93 1.29
C ARG A 25 -17.14 9.48 -0.10
N ALA A 26 -15.95 9.23 -0.59
CA ALA A 26 -15.50 9.64 -1.91
C ALA A 26 -15.52 8.49 -2.93
N TYR A 27 -16.13 7.35 -2.60
CA TYR A 27 -16.12 6.15 -3.43
C TYR A 27 -16.67 6.42 -4.83
N ASP A 28 -17.82 7.05 -4.92
CA ASP A 28 -18.41 7.46 -6.18
C ASP A 28 -17.48 8.41 -6.98
N ASN A 29 -16.89 9.39 -6.31
CA ASN A 29 -15.97 10.35 -6.94
C ASN A 29 -14.66 9.67 -7.41
N ILE A 30 -14.18 8.66 -6.70
CA ILE A 30 -13.02 7.85 -7.15
C ILE A 30 -13.36 7.14 -8.47
N ILE A 31 -14.57 6.60 -8.57
CA ILE A 31 -15.02 5.91 -9.79
C ILE A 31 -15.23 6.90 -10.93
N HIS A 32 -16.15 7.87 -10.76
CA HIS A 32 -16.64 8.70 -11.85
C HIS A 32 -15.72 9.86 -12.19
N ASP A 33 -15.12 10.52 -11.18
CA ASP A 33 -14.33 11.72 -11.40
C ASP A 33 -12.84 11.41 -11.65
N VAL A 34 -12.38 10.19 -11.39
CA VAL A 34 -10.96 9.82 -11.49
C VAL A 34 -10.76 8.57 -12.33
N ALA A 35 -11.26 7.40 -11.92
CA ALA A 35 -10.89 6.12 -12.51
C ALA A 35 -11.48 5.93 -13.93
N LEU A 36 -12.76 6.21 -14.14
CA LEU A 36 -13.41 6.09 -15.46
C LEU A 36 -12.80 7.05 -16.49
N LEU A 37 -12.28 8.17 -16.04
CA LEU A 37 -11.62 9.15 -16.89
C LEU A 37 -10.11 8.90 -17.01
N SER A 38 -9.59 7.86 -16.35
CA SER A 38 -8.16 7.52 -16.29
C SER A 38 -7.28 8.72 -15.91
N LEU A 39 -7.76 9.60 -15.02
CA LEU A 39 -7.03 10.81 -14.63
C LEU A 39 -5.88 10.47 -13.69
N HIS A 40 -4.74 11.11 -13.90
CA HIS A 40 -3.53 10.89 -13.13
C HIS A 40 -3.61 11.56 -11.74
N VAL A 41 -4.31 10.93 -10.82
CA VAL A 41 -4.43 11.33 -9.42
C VAL A 41 -3.74 10.29 -8.54
N VAL A 42 -2.83 10.73 -7.67
CA VAL A 42 -2.22 9.87 -6.65
C VAL A 42 -3.05 10.00 -5.38
N ILE A 43 -3.72 8.92 -5.00
CA ILE A 43 -4.57 8.86 -3.80
C ILE A 43 -3.77 8.24 -2.67
N CYS A 44 -3.39 9.06 -1.68
CA CYS A 44 -2.64 8.64 -0.50
C CYS A 44 -3.60 8.33 0.64
N LEU A 45 -3.81 7.04 0.90
CA LEU A 45 -4.69 6.57 1.97
C LEU A 45 -3.91 6.40 3.26
N ASP A 46 -3.98 7.39 4.12
CA ASP A 46 -3.43 7.34 5.47
C ASP A 46 -4.33 6.48 6.38
N ARG A 47 -3.79 5.92 7.42
CA ARG A 47 -4.51 5.07 8.39
C ARG A 47 -5.16 3.83 7.77
N ALA A 48 -4.49 3.21 6.82
CA ALA A 48 -4.91 1.93 6.28
C ALA A 48 -4.70 0.81 7.31
N GLY A 49 -5.69 -0.05 7.47
CA GLY A 49 -5.69 -1.10 8.47
C GLY A 49 -6.19 -0.66 9.84
N LEU A 50 -5.75 -1.33 10.90
CA LEU A 50 -6.10 -1.01 12.29
C LEU A 50 -5.30 0.20 12.77
N VAL A 51 -5.93 1.09 13.53
CA VAL A 51 -5.35 2.38 13.92
C VAL A 51 -5.22 2.59 15.44
N GLY A 52 -5.54 1.57 16.26
CA GLY A 52 -5.36 1.60 17.72
C GLY A 52 -6.14 2.74 18.38
N GLU A 53 -5.42 3.72 18.92
CA GLU A 53 -5.95 4.82 19.70
C GLU A 53 -7.00 5.69 18.99
N ASP A 54 -6.95 5.80 17.67
CA ASP A 54 -7.92 6.59 16.90
C ASP A 54 -9.33 5.93 16.91
N GLY A 55 -9.42 4.68 17.33
CA GLY A 55 -10.67 3.97 17.57
C GLY A 55 -11.36 3.43 16.32
N SER A 56 -12.51 2.80 16.55
CA SER A 56 -13.24 2.03 15.52
C SER A 56 -13.72 2.87 14.33
N THR A 57 -13.97 4.15 14.51
CA THR A 57 -14.41 5.06 13.44
C THR A 57 -13.32 5.41 12.44
N HIS A 58 -12.07 5.10 12.76
CA HIS A 58 -10.90 5.42 11.94
C HIS A 58 -10.22 4.21 11.31
N HIS A 59 -10.64 2.97 11.64
CA HIS A 59 -10.07 1.77 11.05
C HIS A 59 -10.25 1.75 9.53
N GLY A 60 -9.14 1.71 8.80
CA GLY A 60 -9.09 1.68 7.34
C GLY A 60 -9.05 0.24 6.79
N VAL A 61 -10.04 -0.58 7.15
CA VAL A 61 -10.04 -2.03 6.85
C VAL A 61 -10.82 -2.40 5.59
N PHE A 62 -11.55 -1.44 5.00
CA PHE A 62 -12.43 -1.72 3.85
C PHE A 62 -11.85 -1.27 2.51
N ASP A 63 -10.78 -0.46 2.51
CA ASP A 63 -10.22 0.18 1.33
C ASP A 63 -9.87 -0.81 0.21
N LEU A 64 -9.17 -1.90 0.53
CA LEU A 64 -8.85 -2.94 -0.46
C LEU A 64 -10.11 -3.57 -1.06
N ALA A 65 -11.13 -3.82 -0.23
CA ALA A 65 -12.34 -4.47 -0.67
C ALA A 65 -13.14 -3.61 -1.66
N PHE A 66 -13.31 -2.32 -1.37
CA PHE A 66 -14.12 -1.45 -2.24
C PHE A 66 -13.32 -0.83 -3.40
N LEU A 67 -12.00 -0.69 -3.30
CA LEU A 67 -11.21 -0.14 -4.39
C LEU A 67 -10.82 -1.19 -5.43
N ARG A 68 -10.62 -2.44 -5.03
CA ARG A 68 -10.18 -3.51 -5.93
C ARG A 68 -11.06 -3.73 -7.18
N PRO A 69 -12.38 -3.60 -7.13
CA PRO A 69 -13.22 -3.78 -8.31
C PRO A 69 -13.22 -2.60 -9.28
N ILE A 70 -12.61 -1.47 -8.93
CA ILE A 70 -12.59 -0.29 -9.79
C ILE A 70 -11.57 -0.50 -10.92
N PRO A 71 -11.98 -0.43 -12.19
CA PRO A 71 -11.06 -0.56 -13.32
C PRO A 71 -10.11 0.64 -13.41
N ASN A 72 -8.97 0.43 -14.05
CA ASN A 72 -7.94 1.44 -14.28
C ASN A 72 -7.29 2.01 -13.00
N LEU A 73 -7.51 1.41 -11.83
CA LEU A 73 -6.98 1.86 -10.57
C LEU A 73 -5.84 0.93 -10.11
N THR A 74 -4.65 1.47 -9.98
CA THR A 74 -3.53 0.75 -9.36
C THR A 74 -3.59 0.92 -7.85
N ILE A 75 -3.49 -0.17 -7.10
CA ILE A 75 -3.46 -0.15 -5.63
C ILE A 75 -2.14 -0.71 -5.14
N SER A 76 -1.44 0.05 -4.33
CA SER A 76 -0.15 -0.32 -3.73
C SER A 76 -0.16 -0.19 -2.20
N SER A 77 0.67 -0.99 -1.56
CA SER A 77 0.82 -0.96 -0.10
C SER A 77 2.29 -1.19 0.24
N PRO A 78 3.05 -0.15 0.56
CA PRO A 78 4.46 -0.26 0.90
C PRO A 78 4.65 -1.02 2.21
N MET A 79 5.71 -1.82 2.28
CA MET A 79 6.10 -2.54 3.48
C MET A 79 6.91 -1.65 4.45
N ASP A 80 7.67 -0.69 3.89
CA ASP A 80 8.56 0.20 4.62
C ASP A 80 8.65 1.59 3.95
N GLU A 81 9.44 2.48 4.53
CA GLU A 81 9.60 3.86 4.03
C GLU A 81 10.35 3.93 2.70
N HIS A 82 11.25 2.99 2.41
CA HIS A 82 11.91 2.91 1.11
C HIS A 82 10.90 2.59 0.01
N GLU A 83 10.04 1.61 0.24
CA GLU A 83 8.97 1.29 -0.71
C GLU A 83 7.97 2.44 -0.84
N LEU A 84 7.57 3.09 0.27
CA LEU A 84 6.69 4.25 0.22
C LEU A 84 7.29 5.36 -0.67
N ARG A 85 8.56 5.70 -0.46
CA ARG A 85 9.26 6.71 -1.23
C ARG A 85 9.32 6.36 -2.73
N ARG A 86 9.63 5.11 -3.05
CA ARG A 86 9.68 4.62 -4.43
C ARG A 86 8.29 4.55 -5.08
N LEU A 87 7.26 4.15 -4.33
CA LEU A 87 5.88 4.16 -4.82
C LEU A 87 5.37 5.57 -5.08
N MET A 88 5.69 6.55 -4.22
CA MET A 88 5.38 7.95 -4.47
C MET A 88 6.09 8.49 -5.73
N TYR A 89 7.32 8.05 -5.97
CA TYR A 89 8.02 8.35 -7.21
C TYR A 89 7.37 7.67 -8.41
N THR A 90 7.10 6.37 -8.33
CA THR A 90 6.46 5.58 -9.41
C THR A 90 5.10 6.12 -9.78
N ALA A 91 4.28 6.48 -8.78
CA ALA A 91 2.93 6.95 -8.98
C ALA A 91 2.82 8.27 -9.81
N GLN A 92 3.89 9.05 -9.88
CA GLN A 92 3.90 10.29 -10.66
C GLN A 92 4.53 10.14 -12.06
N LEU A 93 5.04 8.96 -12.40
CA LEU A 93 5.59 8.72 -13.72
C LEU A 93 4.47 8.69 -14.78
N PRO A 94 4.76 9.08 -16.04
CA PRO A 94 3.80 9.00 -17.13
C PRO A 94 3.16 7.61 -17.25
N ASP A 95 1.93 7.57 -17.68
CA ASP A 95 1.15 6.35 -17.98
C ASP A 95 0.75 5.48 -16.78
N ASN A 96 1.06 5.89 -15.55
CA ASN A 96 0.65 5.15 -14.37
C ASN A 96 -0.81 5.40 -13.91
N GLY A 97 -1.55 6.27 -14.61
CA GLY A 97 -2.99 6.49 -14.39
C GLY A 97 -3.37 6.86 -12.95
N PRO A 98 -4.59 6.58 -12.51
CA PRO A 98 -4.96 6.75 -11.10
C PRO A 98 -4.26 5.70 -10.22
N PHE A 99 -3.61 6.19 -9.17
CA PHE A 99 -2.71 5.38 -8.33
C PHE A 99 -3.03 5.56 -6.85
N VAL A 100 -3.26 4.46 -6.15
CA VAL A 100 -3.51 4.44 -4.70
C VAL A 100 -2.27 3.94 -3.97
N ILE A 101 -1.84 4.69 -2.97
CA ILE A 101 -0.80 4.27 -2.02
C ILE A 101 -1.44 4.25 -0.63
N ARG A 102 -1.56 3.07 -0.04
CA ARG A 102 -2.13 2.89 1.29
C ARG A 102 -1.05 2.59 2.33
N TYR A 103 -1.05 3.32 3.43
CA TYR A 103 -0.06 3.17 4.51
C TYR A 103 -0.71 3.31 5.89
N PRO A 104 -0.12 2.70 6.94
CA PRO A 104 -0.71 2.68 8.28
C PRO A 104 -0.49 3.99 9.04
N ARG A 105 -1.20 4.13 10.15
CA ARG A 105 -0.85 5.07 11.21
C ARG A 105 0.33 4.53 12.00
N GLY A 106 1.30 5.38 12.32
CA GLY A 106 2.39 5.02 13.20
C GLY A 106 3.72 5.61 12.78
N ARG A 107 4.76 5.16 13.45
CA ARG A 107 6.14 5.47 13.09
C ARG A 107 6.64 4.43 12.09
N GLY A 108 7.54 4.86 11.21
CA GLY A 108 8.22 3.96 10.32
C GLY A 108 9.18 3.01 11.04
N VAL A 109 9.59 1.98 10.33
CA VAL A 109 10.51 0.95 10.85
C VAL A 109 11.98 1.24 10.52
N LEU A 110 12.24 2.09 9.53
CA LEU A 110 13.59 2.43 9.08
C LEU A 110 14.07 3.75 9.70
N VAL A 111 15.20 3.69 10.37
CA VAL A 111 15.90 4.91 10.88
C VAL A 111 16.41 5.75 9.73
N ASN A 112 16.99 5.11 8.72
CA ASN A 112 17.49 5.77 7.51
C ASN A 112 16.54 5.48 6.34
N TRP A 113 15.50 6.30 6.20
CA TRP A 113 14.44 6.15 5.19
C TRP A 113 14.79 6.75 3.82
N VAL A 114 15.89 7.50 3.72
CA VAL A 114 16.31 8.10 2.45
C VAL A 114 16.99 7.05 1.59
N CYS A 115 16.45 6.83 0.39
CA CYS A 115 16.99 5.91 -0.60
C CYS A 115 16.90 6.53 -2.00
N PRO A 116 17.60 5.99 -3.02
CA PRO A 116 17.43 6.40 -4.40
C PRO A 116 15.96 6.29 -4.85
N LEU A 117 15.54 7.23 -5.68
CA LEU A 117 14.25 7.17 -6.36
C LEU A 117 14.35 6.18 -7.51
N GLU A 118 13.71 5.05 -7.35
CA GLU A 118 13.68 3.98 -8.34
C GLU A 118 12.23 3.59 -8.59
N GLU A 119 11.90 3.32 -9.83
CA GLU A 119 10.58 2.85 -10.22
C GLU A 119 10.32 1.44 -9.69
N ILE A 120 9.15 1.24 -9.10
CA ILE A 120 8.62 -0.08 -8.77
C ILE A 120 7.67 -0.49 -9.89
N ARG A 121 7.96 -1.63 -10.53
CA ARG A 121 7.12 -2.14 -11.60
C ARG A 121 5.71 -2.41 -11.10
N VAL A 122 4.74 -1.75 -11.68
CA VAL A 122 3.31 -1.93 -11.37
C VAL A 122 2.87 -3.37 -11.65
N GLY A 123 1.98 -3.89 -10.80
CA GLY A 123 1.46 -5.27 -10.92
C GLY A 123 2.41 -6.34 -10.42
N THR A 124 3.47 -5.98 -9.69
CA THR A 124 4.42 -6.94 -9.14
C THR A 124 4.41 -6.96 -7.61
N GLY A 125 4.81 -8.10 -7.06
CA GLY A 125 5.17 -8.25 -5.65
C GLY A 125 6.64 -8.63 -5.53
N ARG A 126 7.17 -8.56 -4.32
CA ARG A 126 8.55 -8.93 -4.00
C ARG A 126 8.58 -10.24 -3.22
N LYS A 127 9.38 -11.20 -3.66
CA LYS A 127 9.67 -12.38 -2.87
C LYS A 127 10.67 -12.01 -1.76
N LEU A 128 10.28 -12.20 -0.51
CA LEU A 128 11.09 -11.85 0.66
C LEU A 128 11.96 -13.02 1.11
N LYS A 129 11.49 -14.25 0.90
CA LYS A 129 12.18 -15.47 1.34
C LYS A 129 11.86 -16.65 0.43
N ASP A 130 12.77 -17.59 0.32
CA ASP A 130 12.59 -18.88 -0.33
C ASP A 130 12.26 -19.96 0.69
N GLY A 131 11.26 -20.77 0.38
CA GLY A 131 10.84 -21.92 1.17
C GLY A 131 10.17 -22.99 0.31
N LYS A 132 9.78 -24.11 0.93
CA LYS A 132 9.17 -25.25 0.22
C LYS A 132 7.91 -25.80 0.84
N GLU A 133 7.67 -25.56 2.12
CA GLU A 133 6.59 -26.20 2.87
C GLU A 133 5.39 -25.29 3.05
N LEU A 134 5.60 -23.99 3.15
CA LEU A 134 4.55 -23.00 3.38
C LEU A 134 4.79 -21.76 2.54
N ALA A 135 3.74 -21.27 1.88
CA ALA A 135 3.75 -19.98 1.19
C ALA A 135 2.91 -18.97 1.99
N ILE A 136 3.51 -17.84 2.34
CA ILE A 136 2.83 -16.75 3.03
C ILE A 136 2.79 -15.52 2.12
N LEU A 137 1.60 -14.99 1.87
CA LEU A 137 1.39 -13.76 1.14
C LEU A 137 1.03 -12.64 2.11
N THR A 138 1.77 -11.55 2.07
CA THR A 138 1.54 -10.38 2.90
C THR A 138 1.30 -9.14 2.05
N ILE A 139 0.68 -8.12 2.63
CA ILE A 139 0.49 -6.83 1.97
C ILE A 139 0.82 -5.70 2.94
N GLY A 140 1.76 -4.84 2.56
CA GLY A 140 2.19 -3.70 3.35
C GLY A 140 2.97 -4.07 4.62
N PRO A 141 2.91 -3.25 5.67
CA PRO A 141 3.81 -3.36 6.84
C PRO A 141 3.73 -4.67 7.62
N ILE A 142 2.62 -5.40 7.56
CA ILE A 142 2.48 -6.72 8.18
C ILE A 142 3.55 -7.72 7.67
N GLY A 143 4.15 -7.43 6.52
CA GLY A 143 5.28 -8.20 6.00
C GLY A 143 6.49 -8.18 6.93
N ASN A 144 6.73 -7.08 7.67
CA ASN A 144 7.82 -7.00 8.64
C ASN A 144 7.60 -7.97 9.81
N ASP A 145 6.38 -7.96 10.37
CA ASP A 145 6.00 -8.86 11.47
C ASP A 145 6.03 -10.32 11.01
N THR A 146 5.57 -10.58 9.78
CA THR A 146 5.62 -11.91 9.17
C THR A 146 7.07 -12.41 9.04
N CYS A 147 7.99 -11.60 8.56
CA CYS A 147 9.40 -11.96 8.46
C CYS A 147 10.01 -12.27 9.83
N GLN A 148 9.62 -11.54 10.86
CA GLN A 148 10.06 -11.79 12.23
C GLN A 148 9.49 -13.10 12.77
N ALA A 149 8.19 -13.33 12.62
CA ALA A 149 7.53 -14.57 13.04
C ALA A 149 8.11 -15.81 12.35
N ILE A 150 8.44 -15.71 11.06
CA ILE A 150 9.11 -16.81 10.33
C ILE A 150 10.47 -17.14 10.96
N LYS A 151 11.28 -16.13 11.28
CA LYS A 151 12.60 -16.33 11.91
C LYS A 151 12.48 -17.01 13.27
N GLU A 152 11.49 -16.62 14.06
CA GLU A 152 11.21 -17.20 15.36
C GLU A 152 10.79 -18.66 15.22
N ALA A 153 9.81 -18.95 14.36
CA ALA A 153 9.32 -20.31 14.10
C ALA A 153 10.43 -21.26 13.57
N GLU A 154 11.29 -20.77 12.66
CA GLU A 154 12.42 -21.57 12.16
C GLU A 154 13.45 -21.84 13.26
N THR A 155 13.67 -20.89 14.16
CA THR A 155 14.58 -21.04 15.28
C THR A 155 14.06 -22.08 16.27
N GLU A 156 12.78 -22.04 16.61
CA GLU A 156 12.12 -23.01 17.46
C GLU A 156 12.11 -24.41 16.85
N ALA A 157 11.72 -24.52 15.58
CA ALA A 157 11.73 -25.80 14.87
C ALA A 157 13.12 -26.45 14.88
N LYS A 158 14.17 -25.63 14.63
CA LYS A 158 15.56 -26.12 14.68
C LYS A 158 15.97 -26.59 16.08
N ALA A 159 15.55 -25.92 17.12
CA ALA A 159 15.80 -26.34 18.49
C ALA A 159 15.13 -27.69 18.84
N GLU A 160 14.01 -28.00 18.20
CA GLU A 160 13.29 -29.25 18.31
C GLU A 160 13.78 -30.35 17.34
N GLY A 161 14.86 -30.10 16.61
CA GLY A 161 15.40 -31.03 15.61
C GLY A 161 14.57 -31.15 14.31
N ARG A 162 13.64 -30.22 14.08
CA ARG A 162 12.84 -30.11 12.86
C ARG A 162 13.44 -29.09 11.89
N ASN A 163 13.21 -29.28 10.62
CA ASN A 163 13.59 -28.31 9.59
C ASN A 163 12.31 -27.72 8.99
N LEU A 164 12.01 -26.48 9.31
CA LEU A 164 10.90 -25.73 8.76
C LEU A 164 11.42 -24.80 7.66
N THR A 165 10.79 -24.81 6.48
CA THR A 165 11.13 -23.94 5.36
C THR A 165 9.88 -23.19 4.87
N VAL A 166 9.82 -21.89 5.16
CA VAL A 166 8.71 -21.00 4.82
C VAL A 166 9.11 -20.09 3.66
#